data_f7d81199d543e31e940686025a82fd8e
#
_entry.id   f7d81199d543e31e940686025a82fd8e
#
_cell.length_a   1.000
_cell.length_b   1.000
_cell.length_c   1.000
_cell.angle_alpha   90.00
_cell.angle_beta   90.00
_cell.angle_gamma   90.00
#
_symmetry.space_group_name_H-M   'P 1'
#
loop_
_entity.id
_entity.type
_entity.pdbx_description
1 polymer ?
#
loop_
_entity_poly.entity_id
_entity_poly.type
_entity_poly.pdbx_seq_one_letter_code
_entity_poly.pdbx_strand_id
1 'polypeptide(L)'
;FKITVGSQNEGAKNIVHKYFKVQHRNRYSALKRIVDCHPQIFGLIFCRTKRDTQEISDRLMAEGYSVDALHGDLSQQQRDRVMDKFRNKKIQLLCATDVAARGIDVSDITHVINYELPEDSESYTHRSGRTARAGKQGESLAIITDKDIYKIRRIEKIIKKKFIHDQVPSGDVVMEAQLFK
;
A
#
# COMPACT_ATOMS: atom_id res chain seq x y z
N PHE A 1 20.17 0.03 20.61
CA PHE A 1 20.78 -0.17 19.30
C PHE A 1 20.43 -1.54 18.72
N LYS A 2 20.82 -2.61 19.39
CA LYS A 2 20.49 -3.99 18.98
C LYS A 2 19.00 -4.28 19.05
N ILE A 3 18.30 -3.67 19.98
CA ILE A 3 16.84 -3.82 20.15
C ILE A 3 16.08 -3.28 18.94
N THR A 4 16.52 -2.14 18.39
CA THR A 4 15.90 -1.54 17.22
C THR A 4 16.03 -2.43 15.99
N VAL A 5 17.19 -3.05 15.79
CA VAL A 5 17.44 -3.97 14.68
C VAL A 5 16.59 -5.23 14.82
N GLY A 6 16.47 -5.77 16.05
CA GLY A 6 15.64 -6.94 16.30
C GLY A 6 14.16 -6.70 16.01
N SER A 7 13.62 -5.56 16.46
CA SER A 7 12.21 -5.23 16.20
C SER A 7 11.91 -4.99 14.74
N GLN A 8 12.84 -4.41 13.98
CA GLN A 8 12.69 -4.23 12.54
C GLN A 8 12.68 -5.59 11.82
N ASN A 9 13.54 -6.50 12.21
CA ASN A 9 13.59 -7.84 11.63
C ASN A 9 12.33 -8.64 11.95
N GLU A 10 11.78 -8.49 13.15
CA GLU A 10 10.54 -9.16 13.54
C GLU A 10 9.37 -8.65 12.68
N GLY A 11 9.24 -7.33 12.51
CA GLY A 11 8.24 -6.75 11.66
C GLY A 11 8.36 -7.22 10.21
N ALA A 12 9.59 -7.26 9.69
CA ALA A 12 9.85 -7.71 8.32
C ALA A 12 9.44 -9.17 8.09
N LYS A 13 9.56 -10.04 9.09
CA LYS A 13 9.16 -11.45 9.01
C LYS A 13 7.66 -11.63 8.87
N ASN A 14 6.88 -10.69 9.38
CA ASN A 14 5.42 -10.78 9.41
C ASN A 14 4.77 -10.15 8.17
N ILE A 15 5.55 -9.74 7.20
CA ILE A 15 5.04 -9.16 5.96
C ILE A 15 5.05 -10.20 4.85
N VAL A 16 3.89 -10.41 4.23
CA VAL A 16 3.77 -11.22 3.02
C VAL A 16 3.87 -10.27 1.83
N HIS A 17 4.77 -10.55 0.91
CA HIS A 17 5.01 -9.73 -0.27
C HIS A 17 4.40 -10.41 -1.49
N LYS A 18 3.53 -9.69 -2.20
CA LYS A 18 2.87 -10.20 -3.40
C LYS A 18 2.98 -9.19 -4.54
N TYR A 19 3.00 -9.69 -5.77
CA TYR A 19 2.85 -8.80 -6.91
C TYR A 19 1.78 -9.32 -7.87
N PHE A 20 1.14 -8.36 -8.54
CA PHE A 20 0.11 -8.59 -9.55
C PHE A 20 0.61 -8.00 -10.86
N LYS A 21 0.78 -8.84 -11.87
CA LYS A 21 1.27 -8.39 -13.17
C LYS A 21 0.09 -8.07 -14.08
N VAL A 22 0.04 -6.83 -14.55
CA VAL A 22 -1.06 -6.32 -15.37
C VAL A 22 -0.52 -5.49 -16.52
N GLN A 23 -1.37 -5.20 -17.51
CA GLN A 23 -1.05 -4.18 -18.49
C GLN A 23 -1.23 -2.80 -17.84
N HIS A 24 -0.45 -1.83 -18.30
CA HIS A 24 -0.48 -0.47 -17.72
C HIS A 24 -1.91 0.10 -17.64
N ARG A 25 -2.70 -0.07 -18.70
CA ARG A 25 -4.08 0.43 -18.76
C ARG A 25 -5.01 -0.21 -17.71
N ASN A 26 -4.65 -1.37 -17.18
CA ASN A 26 -5.47 -2.12 -16.23
C ASN A 26 -5.04 -1.90 -14.78
N ARG A 27 -4.08 -1.03 -14.54
CA ARG A 27 -3.53 -0.79 -13.21
C ARG A 27 -4.58 -0.32 -12.21
N TYR A 28 -5.37 0.65 -12.60
CA TYR A 28 -6.40 1.20 -11.71
C TYR A 28 -7.52 0.19 -11.43
N SER A 29 -7.98 -0.55 -12.43
CA SER A 29 -9.01 -1.57 -12.20
C SER A 29 -8.49 -2.70 -11.31
N ALA A 30 -7.22 -3.07 -11.45
CA ALA A 30 -6.58 -4.03 -10.55
C ALA A 30 -6.59 -3.54 -9.10
N LEU A 31 -6.23 -2.27 -8.89
CA LEU A 31 -6.27 -1.65 -7.56
C LEU A 31 -7.65 -1.78 -6.92
N LYS A 32 -8.70 -1.44 -7.67
CA LYS A 32 -10.07 -1.54 -7.15
C LYS A 32 -10.44 -2.96 -6.76
N ARG A 33 -10.12 -3.93 -7.60
CA ARG A 33 -10.43 -5.34 -7.31
C ARG A 33 -9.71 -5.84 -6.08
N ILE A 34 -8.44 -5.45 -5.91
CA ILE A 34 -7.66 -5.80 -4.72
C ILE A 34 -8.33 -5.22 -3.47
N VAL A 35 -8.69 -3.93 -3.51
CA VAL A 35 -9.35 -3.27 -2.39
C VAL A 35 -10.70 -3.91 -2.09
N ASP A 36 -11.51 -4.15 -3.12
CA ASP A 36 -12.85 -4.72 -2.97
C ASP A 36 -12.81 -6.14 -2.40
N CYS A 37 -11.71 -6.86 -2.62
CA CYS A 37 -11.50 -8.20 -2.07
C CYS A 37 -11.22 -8.19 -0.57
N HIS A 38 -10.96 -7.02 0.01
CA HIS A 38 -10.63 -6.85 1.42
C HIS A 38 -11.51 -5.77 2.05
N PRO A 39 -12.80 -6.08 2.33
CA PRO A 39 -13.76 -5.07 2.85
C PRO A 39 -13.31 -4.40 4.15
N GLN A 40 -12.46 -5.08 4.93
CA GLN A 40 -11.94 -4.55 6.19
C GLN A 40 -10.55 -3.94 6.06
N ILE A 41 -10.11 -3.65 4.84
CA ILE A 41 -8.78 -3.10 4.60
C ILE A 41 -8.57 -1.77 5.33
N PHE A 42 -7.39 -1.62 5.89
CA PHE A 42 -6.89 -0.37 6.42
C PHE A 42 -5.50 -0.18 5.80
N GLY A 43 -5.42 0.59 4.73
CA GLY A 43 -4.26 0.52 3.84
C GLY A 43 -3.67 1.84 3.41
N LEU A 44 -2.40 1.77 3.06
CA LEU A 44 -1.66 2.84 2.38
C LEU A 44 -1.50 2.47 0.91
N ILE A 45 -1.80 3.41 0.02
CA ILE A 45 -1.57 3.26 -1.42
C ILE A 45 -0.47 4.23 -1.81
N PHE A 46 0.67 3.71 -2.23
CA PHE A 46 1.81 4.53 -2.61
C PHE A 46 1.82 4.84 -4.10
N CYS A 47 1.89 6.10 -4.42
CA CYS A 47 2.07 6.63 -5.77
C CYS A 47 3.37 7.42 -5.86
N ARG A 48 3.95 7.54 -7.04
CA ARG A 48 5.23 8.22 -7.22
C ARG A 48 5.16 9.72 -7.08
N THR A 49 4.12 10.34 -7.64
CA THR A 49 4.03 11.79 -7.73
C THR A 49 2.83 12.32 -6.95
N LYS A 50 2.89 13.59 -6.58
CA LYS A 50 1.78 14.29 -5.95
C LYS A 50 0.54 14.25 -6.83
N ARG A 51 0.72 14.44 -8.13
CA ARG A 51 -0.35 14.44 -9.11
C ARG A 51 -1.05 13.08 -9.16
N ASP A 52 -0.29 12.01 -9.30
CA ASP A 52 -0.86 10.65 -9.33
C ASP A 52 -1.57 10.32 -8.03
N THR A 53 -0.97 10.71 -6.91
CA THR A 53 -1.58 10.52 -5.58
C THR A 53 -2.96 11.16 -5.51
N GLN A 54 -3.05 12.42 -5.95
CA GLN A 54 -4.33 13.14 -5.91
C GLN A 54 -5.33 12.56 -6.91
N GLU A 55 -4.90 12.22 -8.13
CA GLU A 55 -5.78 11.64 -9.15
C GLU A 55 -6.38 10.31 -8.71
N ILE A 56 -5.56 9.41 -8.16
CA ILE A 56 -6.03 8.10 -7.70
C ILE A 56 -6.99 8.26 -6.53
N SER A 57 -6.67 9.12 -5.59
CA SER A 57 -7.57 9.41 -4.45
C SER A 57 -8.90 9.98 -4.93
N ASP A 58 -8.88 10.94 -5.84
CA ASP A 58 -10.09 11.57 -6.37
C ASP A 58 -10.97 10.56 -7.11
N ARG A 59 -10.35 9.70 -7.93
CA ARG A 59 -11.09 8.65 -8.67
C ARG A 59 -11.75 7.66 -7.71
N LEU A 60 -11.01 7.20 -6.72
CA LEU A 60 -11.55 6.26 -5.73
C LEU A 60 -12.68 6.90 -4.94
N MET A 61 -12.50 8.15 -4.50
CA MET A 61 -13.52 8.87 -3.76
C MET A 61 -14.81 9.04 -4.59
N ALA A 62 -14.68 9.39 -5.86
CA ALA A 62 -15.81 9.53 -6.77
C ALA A 62 -16.57 8.21 -6.96
N GLU A 63 -15.91 7.09 -6.80
CA GLU A 63 -16.51 5.76 -6.92
C GLU A 63 -17.00 5.20 -5.56
N GLY A 64 -16.98 6.01 -4.51
CA GLY A 64 -17.55 5.67 -3.21
C GLY A 64 -16.59 5.05 -2.21
N TYR A 65 -15.28 5.03 -2.50
CA TYR A 65 -14.30 4.50 -1.55
C TYR A 65 -14.01 5.50 -0.44
N SER A 66 -13.71 4.97 0.73
CA SER A 66 -13.32 5.74 1.91
C SER A 66 -11.81 6.02 1.84
N VAL A 67 -11.43 7.13 1.24
CA VAL A 67 -10.04 7.44 0.89
C VAL A 67 -9.73 8.93 1.01
N ASP A 68 -8.48 9.24 1.27
CA ASP A 68 -7.96 10.61 1.20
C ASP A 68 -6.53 10.58 0.66
N ALA A 69 -5.97 11.74 0.38
CA ALA A 69 -4.63 11.89 -0.18
C ALA A 69 -3.71 12.65 0.75
N LEU A 70 -2.43 12.27 0.77
CA LEU A 70 -1.38 12.92 1.55
C LEU A 70 -0.17 13.16 0.66
N HIS A 71 0.13 14.43 0.39
CA HIS A 71 1.26 14.83 -0.43
C HIS A 71 1.73 16.25 -0.10
N GLY A 72 2.81 16.68 -0.74
CA GLY A 72 3.49 17.92 -0.39
C GLY A 72 2.77 19.23 -0.71
N ASP A 73 1.73 19.19 -1.55
CA ASP A 73 0.97 20.40 -1.87
C ASP A 73 -0.10 20.73 -0.84
N LEU A 74 -0.34 19.84 0.11
CA LEU A 74 -1.25 20.11 1.22
C LEU A 74 -0.59 21.04 2.22
N SER A 75 -1.38 21.96 2.81
CA SER A 75 -0.91 22.74 3.95
C SER A 75 -0.70 21.83 5.15
N GLN A 76 0.05 22.29 6.15
CA GLN A 76 0.24 21.51 7.39
C GLN A 76 -1.10 21.21 8.07
N GLN A 77 -2.00 22.19 8.06
CA GLN A 77 -3.36 22.01 8.63
C GLN A 77 -4.14 20.93 7.90
N GLN A 78 -4.08 20.90 6.57
CA GLN A 78 -4.72 19.86 5.76
C GLN A 78 -4.11 18.49 6.03
N ARG A 79 -2.78 18.42 6.13
CA ARG A 79 -2.06 17.16 6.42
C ARG A 79 -2.48 16.61 7.78
N ASP A 80 -2.54 17.47 8.80
CA ASP A 80 -2.92 17.06 10.15
C ASP A 80 -4.36 16.52 10.16
N ARG A 81 -5.25 17.16 9.42
CA ARG A 81 -6.65 16.75 9.33
C ARG A 81 -6.78 15.37 8.67
N VAL A 82 -6.06 15.15 7.58
CA VAL A 82 -6.05 13.84 6.89
C VAL A 82 -5.49 12.76 7.81
N MET A 83 -4.38 13.04 8.47
CA MET A 83 -3.76 12.09 9.40
C MET A 83 -4.65 11.73 10.57
N ASP A 84 -5.39 12.70 11.11
CA ASP A 84 -6.34 12.45 12.20
C ASP A 84 -7.46 11.53 11.74
N LYS A 85 -8.01 11.75 10.55
CA LYS A 85 -9.02 10.86 9.96
C LYS A 85 -8.49 9.45 9.82
N PHE A 86 -7.26 9.31 9.34
CA PHE A 86 -6.67 8.00 9.10
C PHE A 86 -6.40 7.27 10.42
N ARG A 87 -5.77 7.93 11.39
CA ARG A 87 -5.51 7.34 12.71
C ARG A 87 -6.80 6.89 13.40
N ASN A 88 -7.86 7.67 13.27
CA ASN A 88 -9.14 7.36 13.89
C ASN A 88 -10.02 6.44 13.04
N LYS A 89 -9.47 5.89 11.98
CA LYS A 89 -10.15 4.95 11.07
C LYS A 89 -11.44 5.50 10.48
N LYS A 90 -11.50 6.81 10.29
CA LYS A 90 -12.61 7.48 9.59
C LYS A 90 -12.49 7.33 8.09
N ILE A 91 -11.27 7.04 7.60
CA ILE A 91 -11.02 6.60 6.23
C ILE A 91 -10.27 5.28 6.27
N GLN A 92 -10.53 4.43 5.28
CA GLN A 92 -9.89 3.11 5.19
C GLN A 92 -8.59 3.13 4.41
N LEU A 93 -8.46 4.07 3.46
CA LEU A 93 -7.34 4.13 2.52
C LEU A 93 -6.72 5.52 2.54
N LEU A 94 -5.40 5.54 2.47
CA LEU A 94 -4.65 6.78 2.34
C LEU A 94 -3.71 6.64 1.14
N CYS A 95 -3.91 7.47 0.12
CA CYS A 95 -2.97 7.57 -0.99
C CYS A 95 -1.85 8.55 -0.61
N ALA A 96 -0.61 8.16 -0.78
CA ALA A 96 0.51 8.99 -0.34
C ALA A 96 1.73 8.87 -1.25
N THR A 97 2.56 9.92 -1.25
CA THR A 97 3.91 9.85 -1.80
C THR A 97 4.86 9.36 -0.72
N ASP A 98 6.04 8.88 -1.11
CA ASP A 98 7.05 8.43 -0.15
C ASP A 98 7.44 9.52 0.85
N VAL A 99 7.63 10.75 0.36
CA VAL A 99 8.04 11.87 1.21
C VAL A 99 6.95 12.19 2.24
N ALA A 100 5.70 12.25 1.80
CA ALA A 100 4.59 12.58 2.69
C ALA A 100 4.32 11.49 3.72
N ALA A 101 4.55 10.23 3.36
CA ALA A 101 4.34 9.09 4.25
C ALA A 101 5.47 8.89 5.25
N ARG A 102 6.58 9.63 5.11
CA ARG A 102 7.71 9.51 6.02
C ARG A 102 7.28 9.87 7.44
N GLY A 103 7.57 8.98 8.38
CA GLY A 103 7.21 9.20 9.79
C GLY A 103 5.78 8.84 10.17
N ILE A 104 4.97 8.33 9.23
CA ILE A 104 3.65 7.79 9.61
C ILE A 104 3.84 6.65 10.58
N ASP A 105 3.23 6.79 11.76
CA ASP A 105 3.26 5.77 12.80
C ASP A 105 1.83 5.41 13.17
N VAL A 106 1.26 4.47 12.42
CA VAL A 106 -0.09 3.96 12.61
C VAL A 106 0.02 2.44 12.69
N SER A 107 -0.42 1.86 13.80
CA SER A 107 -0.10 0.47 14.16
C SER A 107 -0.94 -0.59 13.45
N ASP A 108 -2.10 -0.23 12.93
CA ASP A 108 -3.09 -1.22 12.46
C ASP A 108 -3.20 -1.32 10.95
N ILE A 109 -2.23 -0.78 10.21
CA ILE A 109 -2.24 -0.86 8.75
C ILE A 109 -2.14 -2.32 8.31
N THR A 110 -3.14 -2.79 7.58
CA THR A 110 -3.22 -4.18 7.15
C THR A 110 -2.50 -4.42 5.84
N HIS A 111 -2.51 -3.42 4.95
CA HIS A 111 -1.95 -3.54 3.60
C HIS A 111 -1.20 -2.29 3.21
N VAL A 112 -0.07 -2.50 2.57
CA VAL A 112 0.64 -1.46 1.81
C VAL A 112 0.51 -1.86 0.35
N ILE A 113 -0.03 -0.97 -0.47
CA ILE A 113 -0.21 -1.21 -1.91
C ILE A 113 0.71 -0.26 -2.67
N ASN A 114 1.65 -0.83 -3.40
CA ASN A 114 2.50 -0.07 -4.30
C ASN A 114 1.77 0.02 -5.64
N TYR A 115 1.06 1.12 -5.84
CA TYR A 115 0.39 1.36 -7.13
C TYR A 115 1.40 1.40 -8.26
N GLU A 116 2.56 1.95 -7.93
CA GLU A 116 3.78 1.88 -8.74
C GLU A 116 4.94 1.52 -7.81
N LEU A 117 5.87 0.67 -8.28
CA LEU A 117 7.07 0.37 -7.52
C LEU A 117 7.96 1.63 -7.42
N PRO A 118 8.65 1.82 -6.30
CA PRO A 118 9.64 2.88 -6.21
C PRO A 118 10.86 2.57 -7.10
N GLU A 119 11.64 3.59 -7.41
CA GLU A 119 12.85 3.40 -8.21
C GLU A 119 13.93 2.61 -7.47
N ASP A 120 14.00 2.74 -6.15
CA ASP A 120 15.03 2.08 -5.36
C ASP A 120 14.42 1.10 -4.35
N SER A 121 15.19 0.05 -4.06
CA SER A 121 14.74 -1.03 -3.18
C SER A 121 14.60 -0.59 -1.72
N GLU A 122 15.36 0.41 -1.29
CA GLU A 122 15.28 0.93 0.06
C GLU A 122 13.92 1.59 0.32
N SER A 123 13.42 2.37 -0.64
CA SER A 123 12.08 2.96 -0.55
C SER A 123 11.01 1.90 -0.44
N TYR A 124 11.15 0.78 -1.16
CA TYR A 124 10.22 -0.33 -1.03
C TYR A 124 10.19 -0.86 0.40
N THR A 125 11.35 -1.05 1.00
CA THR A 125 11.46 -1.53 2.39
C THR A 125 10.77 -0.56 3.36
N HIS A 126 11.00 0.74 3.18
CA HIS A 126 10.36 1.77 4.02
C HIS A 126 8.84 1.77 3.86
N ARG A 127 8.35 1.61 2.62
CA ARG A 127 6.91 1.52 2.37
C ARG A 127 6.32 0.30 3.08
N SER A 128 6.91 -0.86 2.86
CA SER A 128 6.42 -2.12 3.46
C SER A 128 6.44 -2.08 4.97
N GLY A 129 7.40 -1.38 5.55
CA GLY A 129 7.52 -1.22 7.01
C GLY A 129 6.41 -0.41 7.66
N ARG A 130 5.45 0.11 6.89
CA ARG A 130 4.27 0.75 7.47
C ARG A 130 3.23 -0.24 7.96
N THR A 131 3.28 -1.49 7.49
CA THR A 131 2.40 -2.56 7.97
C THR A 131 3.15 -3.53 8.88
N ALA A 132 2.45 -4.50 9.45
CA ALA A 132 2.98 -5.57 10.32
C ALA A 132 3.70 -5.03 11.56
N ARG A 133 3.21 -3.95 12.13
CA ARG A 133 3.78 -3.36 13.34
C ARG A 133 3.18 -4.00 14.59
N ALA A 134 3.90 -3.89 15.70
CA ALA A 134 3.45 -4.37 17.02
C ALA A 134 3.09 -5.86 17.03
N GLY A 135 3.87 -6.67 16.31
CA GLY A 135 3.68 -8.12 16.26
C GLY A 135 2.54 -8.58 15.35
N LYS A 136 1.87 -7.66 14.66
CA LYS A 136 0.78 -7.99 13.74
C LYS A 136 1.33 -8.43 12.38
N GLN A 137 0.50 -9.14 11.62
CA GLN A 137 0.82 -9.51 10.25
C GLN A 137 0.33 -8.44 9.28
N GLY A 138 0.97 -8.37 8.12
CA GLY A 138 0.58 -7.44 7.07
C GLY A 138 0.96 -7.93 5.69
N GLU A 139 0.42 -7.27 4.69
CA GLU A 139 0.72 -7.58 3.29
C GLU A 139 1.25 -6.35 2.58
N SER A 140 2.29 -6.57 1.78
CA SER A 140 2.85 -5.54 0.89
C SER A 140 2.62 -6.01 -0.54
N LEU A 141 1.77 -5.28 -1.25
CA LEU A 141 1.32 -5.65 -2.58
C LEU A 141 1.91 -4.69 -3.61
N ALA A 142 2.26 -5.19 -4.78
CA ALA A 142 2.75 -4.36 -5.87
C ALA A 142 1.98 -4.66 -7.15
N ILE A 143 1.49 -3.60 -7.80
CA ILE A 143 0.86 -3.70 -9.11
C ILE A 143 1.92 -3.34 -10.14
N ILE A 144 2.29 -4.30 -10.99
CA ILE A 144 3.43 -4.15 -11.89
C ILE A 144 3.07 -4.49 -13.33
N THR A 145 3.94 -4.06 -14.24
CA THR A 145 3.91 -4.50 -15.64
C THR A 145 5.11 -5.41 -15.89
N ASP A 146 5.18 -6.02 -17.07
CA ASP A 146 6.31 -6.87 -17.46
C ASP A 146 7.66 -6.15 -17.32
N LYS A 147 7.68 -4.85 -17.54
CA LYS A 147 8.90 -4.03 -17.43
C LYS A 147 9.46 -3.97 -16.01
N ASP A 148 8.65 -4.26 -15.02
CA ASP A 148 9.02 -4.10 -13.61
C ASP A 148 9.53 -5.40 -12.96
N ILE A 149 9.52 -6.52 -13.68
CA ILE A 149 9.93 -7.81 -13.10
C ILE A 149 11.36 -7.74 -12.56
N TYR A 150 12.26 -7.05 -13.27
CA TYR A 150 13.64 -6.92 -12.78
C TYR A 150 13.72 -6.18 -11.44
N LYS A 151 12.81 -5.23 -11.21
CA LYS A 151 12.73 -4.52 -9.92
C LYS A 151 12.30 -5.46 -8.80
N ILE A 152 11.32 -6.33 -9.08
CA ILE A 152 10.89 -7.35 -8.12
C ILE A 152 12.07 -8.24 -7.75
N ARG A 153 12.84 -8.74 -8.73
CA ARG A 153 13.98 -9.60 -8.46
C ARG A 153 15.07 -8.89 -7.66
N ARG A 154 15.29 -7.61 -7.93
CA ARG A 154 16.24 -6.80 -7.17
C ARG A 154 15.80 -6.63 -5.71
N ILE A 155 14.51 -6.34 -5.51
CA ILE A 155 13.95 -6.18 -4.17
C ILE A 155 14.07 -7.50 -3.38
N GLU A 156 13.76 -8.63 -4.00
CA GLU A 156 13.86 -9.94 -3.36
C GLU A 156 15.26 -10.19 -2.79
N LYS A 157 16.29 -9.77 -3.51
CA LYS A 157 17.68 -9.91 -3.04
C LYS A 157 17.96 -9.07 -1.80
N ILE A 158 17.39 -7.87 -1.74
CA ILE A 158 17.59 -6.94 -0.63
C ILE A 158 16.82 -7.39 0.61
N ILE A 159 15.56 -7.76 0.46
CA ILE A 159 14.72 -8.16 1.59
C ILE A 159 14.94 -9.63 1.98
N LYS A 160 15.67 -10.39 1.15
CA LYS A 160 15.95 -11.82 1.34
C LYS A 160 14.67 -12.65 1.49
N LYS A 161 13.67 -12.33 0.67
CA LYS A 161 12.37 -12.98 0.70
C LYS A 161 11.78 -12.95 -0.70
N LYS A 162 11.11 -14.03 -1.10
CA LYS A 162 10.48 -14.11 -2.42
C LYS A 162 9.10 -13.47 -2.40
N PHE A 163 8.76 -12.78 -3.48
CA PHE A 163 7.39 -12.33 -3.71
C PHE A 163 6.55 -13.51 -4.17
N ILE A 164 5.30 -13.49 -3.78
CA ILE A 164 4.29 -14.39 -4.32
C ILE A 164 3.68 -13.70 -5.54
N HIS A 165 3.71 -14.37 -6.69
CA HIS A 165 3.00 -13.89 -7.88
C HIS A 165 1.53 -14.28 -7.72
N ASP A 166 0.67 -13.29 -7.54
CA ASP A 166 -0.76 -13.52 -7.35
C ASP A 166 -1.53 -12.98 -8.56
N GLN A 167 -2.77 -13.46 -8.71
CA GLN A 167 -3.65 -13.03 -9.76
C GLN A 167 -4.60 -11.95 -9.25
N VAL A 168 -4.89 -10.97 -10.10
CA VAL A 168 -5.92 -9.97 -9.78
C VAL A 168 -7.23 -10.70 -9.53
N PRO A 169 -7.92 -10.43 -8.40
CA PRO A 169 -9.17 -11.11 -8.09
C PRO A 169 -10.21 -10.96 -9.21
N SER A 170 -10.91 -12.05 -9.52
CA SER A 170 -12.02 -12.01 -10.47
C SER A 170 -13.23 -11.31 -9.85
N GLY A 171 -14.19 -10.93 -10.69
CA GLY A 171 -15.44 -10.36 -10.20
C GLY A 171 -16.17 -11.26 -9.23
N ASP A 172 -16.13 -12.59 -9.46
CA ASP A 172 -16.78 -13.56 -8.58
C ASP A 172 -16.13 -13.59 -7.19
N VAL A 173 -14.81 -13.55 -7.12
CA VAL A 173 -14.06 -13.52 -5.86
C VAL A 173 -14.38 -12.23 -5.10
N VAL A 174 -14.45 -11.11 -5.79
CA VAL A 174 -14.81 -9.81 -5.18
C VAL A 174 -16.23 -9.87 -4.62
N MET A 175 -17.19 -10.39 -5.39
CA MET A 175 -18.58 -10.53 -4.92
C MET A 175 -18.67 -11.37 -3.66
N GLU A 176 -17.98 -12.51 -3.63
CA GLU A 176 -17.95 -13.37 -2.45
C GLU A 176 -17.41 -12.63 -1.23
N ALA A 177 -16.31 -11.89 -1.38
CA ALA A 177 -15.73 -11.10 -0.29
C ALA A 177 -16.70 -10.04 0.24
N GLN A 178 -17.46 -9.39 -0.64
CA GLN A 178 -18.42 -8.35 -0.27
C GLN A 178 -19.63 -8.89 0.48
N LEU A 179 -19.98 -10.17 0.27
CA LEU A 179 -21.10 -10.80 0.99
C LEU A 179 -20.83 -10.95 2.49
N PHE A 180 -19.56 -11.00 2.88
CA PHE A 180 -19.15 -11.24 4.27
C PHE A 180 -18.55 -10.01 4.95
N LYS A 181 -18.77 -8.82 4.39
CA LYS A 181 -18.23 -7.63 5.01
C LYS A 181 -19.06 -7.15 6.21
#